data_5013c6bd305b34ab25cc545914f5b8dd
#
_entry.id   5013c6bd305b34ab25cc545914f5b8dd
#
_cell.length_a   1.000
_cell.length_b   1.000
_cell.length_c   1.000
_cell.angle_alpha   90.00
_cell.angle_beta   90.00
_cell.angle_gamma   90.00
#
_symmetry.space_group_name_H-M   'P 1'
#
loop_
_entity.id
_entity.type
_entity.pdbx_description
1 polymer ?
#
loop_
_entity_poly.entity_id
_entity_poly.type
_entity_poly.pdbx_seq_one_letter_code
_entity_poly.pdbx_strand_id
1 'polypeptide(L)'
;MANKPPVLFVAGTGQHSGKTLVSIGLTMRAHRAGLRVRYMKPVGQRTVSVDGEIVDEDVALIVKACEMPVRLRTAGPVTIPPGFTRDFLMGTDNSGTLRRSIIDSFEELAADADLVIVEGT
;
A
#
# COMPACT_ATOMS: atom_id res chain seq x y z
N MET A 1 21.15 -5.94 14.52
CA MET A 1 20.50 -5.20 13.43
C MET A 1 19.45 -6.06 12.77
N ALA A 2 18.24 -5.60 12.78
CA ALA A 2 17.19 -6.32 12.04
C ALA A 2 17.50 -6.25 10.55
N ASN A 3 17.53 -7.39 9.88
CA ASN A 3 17.66 -7.42 8.43
C ASN A 3 16.38 -6.88 7.81
N LYS A 4 16.51 -5.94 6.87
CA LYS A 4 15.37 -5.46 6.11
C LYS A 4 14.86 -6.60 5.22
N PRO A 5 13.54 -6.83 5.16
CA PRO A 5 13.01 -7.85 4.27
C PRO A 5 13.19 -7.45 2.82
N PRO A 6 13.23 -8.41 1.90
CA PRO A 6 13.16 -8.10 0.48
C PRO A 6 11.86 -7.38 0.14
N VAL A 7 11.94 -6.50 -0.84
CA VAL A 7 10.79 -5.72 -1.32
C VAL A 7 10.57 -6.05 -2.79
N LEU A 8 9.34 -6.41 -3.12
CA LEU A 8 8.92 -6.63 -4.50
C LEU A 8 8.01 -5.50 -4.91
N PHE A 9 8.42 -4.74 -5.91
CA PHE A 9 7.64 -3.61 -6.41
C PHE A 9 6.84 -4.03 -7.64
N VAL A 10 5.51 -3.87 -7.58
CA VAL A 10 4.62 -4.18 -8.68
C VAL A 10 4.22 -2.87 -9.36
N ALA A 11 4.67 -2.70 -10.59
CA ALA A 11 4.39 -1.50 -11.38
C ALA A 11 3.79 -1.89 -12.72
N GLY A 12 3.07 -0.95 -13.33
CA GLY A 12 2.48 -1.14 -14.64
C GLY A 12 2.79 0.05 -15.54
N THR A 13 2.63 -0.15 -16.84
CA THR A 13 2.87 0.88 -17.83
C THR A 13 1.67 1.81 -18.01
N GLY A 14 0.55 1.52 -17.34
CA GLY A 14 -0.64 2.35 -17.40
C GLY A 14 -1.66 1.90 -16.36
N GLN A 15 -2.75 2.66 -16.28
CA GLN A 15 -3.86 2.30 -15.41
C GLN A 15 -4.52 1.01 -15.90
N HIS A 16 -5.08 0.24 -14.97
CA HIS A 16 -5.78 -1.01 -15.27
C HIS A 16 -4.90 -2.05 -15.97
N SER A 17 -3.60 -2.05 -15.65
CA SER A 17 -2.63 -2.96 -16.26
C SER A 17 -2.55 -4.34 -15.60
N GLY A 18 -3.44 -4.62 -14.62
CA GLY A 18 -3.45 -5.89 -13.91
C GLY A 18 -2.57 -5.93 -12.67
N LYS A 19 -2.06 -4.79 -12.23
CA LYS A 19 -1.19 -4.72 -11.04
C LYS A 19 -1.83 -5.34 -9.80
N THR A 20 -3.07 -5.01 -9.54
CA THR A 20 -3.77 -5.51 -8.35
C THR A 20 -3.94 -7.01 -8.39
N LEU A 21 -4.28 -7.56 -9.55
CA LEU A 21 -4.41 -9.01 -9.71
C LEU A 21 -3.07 -9.71 -9.44
N VAL A 22 -1.97 -9.16 -9.96
CA VAL A 22 -0.63 -9.70 -9.73
C VAL A 22 -0.28 -9.58 -8.25
N SER A 23 -0.54 -8.44 -7.62
CA SER A 23 -0.27 -8.23 -6.20
C SER A 23 -1.04 -9.20 -5.32
N ILE A 24 -2.31 -9.43 -5.61
CA ILE A 24 -3.14 -10.41 -4.88
C ILE A 24 -2.54 -11.81 -5.02
N GLY A 25 -2.22 -12.21 -6.24
CA GLY A 25 -1.67 -13.53 -6.51
C GLY A 25 -0.35 -13.77 -5.78
N LEU A 26 0.57 -12.81 -5.84
CA LEU A 26 1.85 -12.90 -5.17
C LEU A 26 1.70 -12.91 -3.65
N THR A 27 0.84 -12.06 -3.13
CA THR A 27 0.61 -11.97 -1.68
C THR A 27 0.02 -13.27 -1.15
N MET A 28 -0.98 -13.81 -1.83
CA MET A 28 -1.60 -15.08 -1.44
C MET A 28 -0.61 -16.23 -1.54
N ARG A 29 0.19 -16.27 -2.60
CA ARG A 29 1.19 -17.31 -2.79
C ARG A 29 2.24 -17.29 -1.68
N ALA A 30 2.73 -16.12 -1.35
CA ALA A 30 3.70 -15.95 -0.26
C ALA A 30 3.11 -16.35 1.08
N HIS A 31 1.87 -15.92 1.34
CA HIS A 31 1.17 -16.27 2.56
C HIS A 31 1.01 -17.79 2.70
N ARG A 32 0.61 -18.46 1.63
CA ARG A 32 0.45 -19.93 1.63
C ARG A 32 1.78 -20.66 1.79
N ALA A 33 2.89 -20.01 1.42
CA ALA A 33 4.22 -20.57 1.61
C ALA A 33 4.74 -20.40 3.04
N GLY A 34 3.94 -19.79 3.91
CA GLY A 34 4.30 -19.57 5.32
C GLY A 34 5.11 -18.31 5.57
N LEU A 35 5.23 -17.43 4.59
CA LEU A 35 5.95 -16.16 4.76
C LEU A 35 5.07 -15.12 5.44
N ARG A 36 5.69 -14.31 6.30
CA ARG A 36 5.04 -13.13 6.85
C ARG A 36 5.10 -12.04 5.80
N VAL A 37 4.15 -12.08 4.87
CA VAL A 37 4.07 -11.12 3.78
C VAL A 37 3.27 -9.90 4.21
N ARG A 38 3.74 -8.72 3.78
CA ARG A 38 3.01 -7.47 3.97
C ARG A 38 2.81 -6.82 2.61
N TYR A 39 1.67 -6.16 2.47
CA TYR A 39 1.32 -5.46 1.24
C TYR A 39 1.20 -3.98 1.55
N MET A 40 1.69 -3.16 0.63
CA MET A 40 1.59 -1.72 0.74
C MET A 40 1.28 -1.10 -0.61
N LYS A 41 0.30 -0.20 -0.62
CA LYS A 41 0.06 0.68 -1.76
C LYS A 41 0.26 2.11 -1.25
N PRO A 42 1.45 2.68 -1.47
CA PRO A 42 1.81 3.97 -0.87
C PRO A 42 0.83 5.08 -1.20
N VAL A 43 0.35 5.12 -2.45
CA VAL A 43 -0.57 6.15 -2.91
C VAL A 43 -1.77 5.48 -3.57
N GLY A 44 -2.96 5.71 -3.03
CA GLY A 44 -4.20 5.17 -3.55
C GLY A 44 -5.12 6.26 -4.09
N GLN A 45 -5.86 5.95 -5.13
CA GLN A 45 -6.75 6.89 -5.81
C GLN A 45 -8.22 6.48 -5.73
N ARG A 46 -8.49 5.18 -5.63
CA ARG A 46 -9.86 4.66 -5.53
C ARG A 46 -10.13 4.31 -4.09
N THR A 47 -11.02 5.04 -3.46
CA THR A 47 -11.25 4.91 -2.03
C THR A 47 -12.59 4.27 -1.72
N VAL A 48 -12.60 3.54 -0.60
CA VAL A 48 -13.80 3.00 0.00
C VAL A 48 -13.78 3.36 1.49
N SER A 49 -14.93 3.32 2.11
CA SER A 49 -15.04 3.51 3.55
C SER A 49 -15.15 2.15 4.24
N VAL A 50 -14.24 1.88 5.16
CA VAL A 50 -14.24 0.65 5.95
C VAL A 50 -14.21 1.06 7.42
N ASP A 51 -15.26 0.74 8.15
CA ASP A 51 -15.39 1.07 9.59
C ASP A 51 -15.09 2.55 9.88
N GLY A 52 -15.53 3.44 8.98
CA GLY A 52 -15.33 4.88 9.13
C GLY A 52 -14.00 5.41 8.61
N GLU A 53 -13.10 4.56 8.17
CA GLU A 53 -11.82 4.97 7.58
C GLU A 53 -11.91 5.00 6.06
N ILE A 54 -11.32 6.01 5.46
CA ILE A 54 -11.19 6.11 4.00
C ILE A 54 -9.87 5.46 3.60
N VAL A 55 -9.95 4.41 2.81
CA VAL A 55 -8.77 3.66 2.37
C VAL A 55 -8.90 3.31 0.89
N ASP A 56 -7.76 2.98 0.27
CA ASP A 56 -7.77 2.49 -1.10
C ASP A 56 -8.47 1.14 -1.17
N GLU A 57 -9.29 0.93 -2.19
CA GLU A 57 -10.08 -0.30 -2.32
C GLU A 57 -9.21 -1.55 -2.49
N ASP A 58 -8.06 -1.44 -3.16
CA ASP A 58 -7.16 -2.57 -3.34
C ASP A 58 -6.51 -2.97 -2.01
N VAL A 59 -6.15 -1.97 -1.20
CA VAL A 59 -5.62 -2.21 0.14
C VAL A 59 -6.63 -2.96 0.98
N ALA A 60 -7.88 -2.48 0.99
CA ALA A 60 -8.94 -3.13 1.76
C ALA A 60 -9.15 -4.58 1.31
N LEU A 61 -9.13 -4.80 0.00
CA LEU A 61 -9.33 -6.13 -0.57
C LEU A 61 -8.21 -7.10 -0.17
N ILE A 62 -6.96 -6.70 -0.37
CA ILE A 62 -5.81 -7.59 -0.14
C ILE A 62 -5.61 -7.88 1.34
N VAL A 63 -5.70 -6.87 2.19
CA VAL A 63 -5.55 -7.06 3.63
C VAL A 63 -6.62 -8.00 4.16
N LYS A 64 -7.85 -7.85 3.69
CA LYS A 64 -8.95 -8.73 4.11
C LYS A 64 -8.79 -10.14 3.55
N ALA A 65 -8.50 -10.27 2.26
CA ALA A 65 -8.40 -11.58 1.62
C ALA A 65 -7.27 -12.43 2.19
N CYS A 66 -6.16 -11.81 2.58
CA CYS A 66 -5.01 -12.50 3.14
C CYS A 66 -4.99 -12.52 4.66
N GLU A 67 -6.04 -12.00 5.30
CA GLU A 67 -6.12 -11.90 6.76
C GLU A 67 -4.84 -11.30 7.35
N MET A 68 -4.36 -10.25 6.70
CA MET A 68 -3.08 -9.64 7.04
C MET A 68 -3.19 -8.87 8.36
N PRO A 69 -2.31 -9.13 9.34
CA PRO A 69 -2.41 -8.49 10.66
C PRO A 69 -1.83 -7.07 10.65
N VAL A 70 -2.38 -6.20 9.83
CA VAL A 70 -1.93 -4.82 9.69
C VAL A 70 -3.14 -3.89 9.64
N ARG A 71 -2.93 -2.64 10.04
CA ARG A 71 -3.96 -1.62 9.89
C ARG A 71 -4.04 -1.18 8.44
N LEU A 72 -5.25 -0.90 7.97
CA LEU A 72 -5.47 -0.45 6.60
C LEU A 72 -4.69 0.82 6.30
N ARG A 73 -4.63 1.76 7.25
CA ARG A 73 -3.90 3.02 7.05
C ARG A 73 -2.40 2.81 6.95
N THR A 74 -1.88 1.76 7.54
CA THR A 74 -0.46 1.43 7.41
C THR A 74 -0.16 0.82 6.05
N ALA A 75 -1.03 -0.06 5.58
CA ALA A 75 -0.88 -0.65 4.24
C ALA A 75 -1.17 0.37 3.12
N GLY A 76 -2.02 1.36 3.38
CA GLY A 76 -2.35 2.41 2.42
C GLY A 76 -2.31 3.79 3.07
N PRO A 77 -1.10 4.35 3.28
CA PRO A 77 -0.95 5.57 4.08
C PRO A 77 -1.46 6.84 3.40
N VAL A 78 -1.46 6.89 2.08
CA VAL A 78 -1.86 8.11 1.36
C VAL A 78 -2.99 7.80 0.41
N THR A 79 -4.07 8.57 0.49
CA THR A 79 -5.15 8.55 -0.49
C THR A 79 -5.22 9.89 -1.18
N ILE A 80 -5.39 9.87 -2.50
CA ILE A 80 -5.47 11.08 -3.31
C ILE A 80 -6.93 11.31 -3.71
N PRO A 81 -7.60 12.31 -3.13
CA PRO A 81 -8.96 12.64 -3.53
C PRO A 81 -8.98 13.32 -4.90
N PRO A 82 -10.14 13.35 -5.57
CA PRO A 82 -10.29 14.14 -6.79
C PRO A 82 -9.84 15.58 -6.57
N GLY A 83 -9.08 16.12 -7.52
CA GLY A 83 -8.58 17.50 -7.44
C GLY A 83 -7.28 17.69 -6.67
N PHE A 84 -6.71 16.63 -6.09
CA PHE A 84 -5.47 16.74 -5.32
C PHE A 84 -4.32 17.35 -6.14
N THR A 85 -4.15 16.91 -7.37
CA THR A 85 -3.08 17.42 -8.24
C THR A 85 -3.20 18.93 -8.44
N ARG A 86 -4.41 19.41 -8.63
CA ARG A 86 -4.67 20.84 -8.77
C ARG A 86 -4.30 21.58 -7.49
N ASP A 87 -4.75 21.08 -6.34
CA ASP A 87 -4.46 21.70 -5.05
C ASP A 87 -2.96 21.72 -4.77
N PHE A 88 -2.27 20.64 -5.11
CA PHE A 88 -0.82 20.53 -4.96
C PHE A 88 -0.10 21.59 -5.81
N LEU A 89 -0.51 21.73 -7.07
CA LEU A 89 0.07 22.71 -7.99
C LEU A 89 -0.24 24.16 -7.59
N MET A 90 -1.33 24.37 -6.86
CA MET A 90 -1.74 25.70 -6.40
C MET A 90 -1.06 26.12 -5.10
N GLY A 91 -0.08 25.36 -4.64
CA GLY A 91 0.73 25.74 -3.49
C GLY A 91 0.36 25.10 -2.16
N THR A 92 -0.57 24.15 -2.15
CA THR A 92 -0.87 23.37 -0.96
C THR A 92 0.11 22.20 -0.89
N ASP A 93 1.38 22.51 -0.62
CA ASP A 93 2.45 21.51 -0.68
C ASP A 93 2.54 20.72 0.61
N ASN A 94 2.14 19.45 0.57
CA ASN A 94 2.23 18.49 1.66
C ASN A 94 3.24 17.37 1.37
N SER A 95 4.16 17.59 0.40
CA SER A 95 5.05 16.53 -0.07
C SER A 95 5.89 15.93 1.05
N GLY A 96 6.41 16.76 1.96
CA GLY A 96 7.20 16.29 3.08
C GLY A 96 6.41 15.41 4.05
N THR A 97 5.18 15.82 4.35
CA THR A 97 4.29 15.07 5.23
C THR A 97 3.87 13.75 4.60
N LEU A 98 3.52 13.76 3.30
CA LEU A 98 3.12 12.56 2.58
C LEU A 98 4.27 11.57 2.51
N ARG A 99 5.47 12.06 2.19
CA ARG A 99 6.66 11.24 2.13
C ARG A 99 6.94 10.58 3.48
N ARG A 100 6.85 11.35 4.57
CA ARG A 100 7.07 10.82 5.92
C ARG A 100 6.05 9.74 6.27
N SER A 101 4.79 9.95 5.93
CA SER A 101 3.75 8.94 6.15
C SER A 101 4.05 7.63 5.45
N ILE A 102 4.53 7.71 4.20
CA ILE A 102 4.89 6.52 3.42
C ILE A 102 6.07 5.80 4.08
N ILE A 103 7.12 6.52 4.45
CA ILE A 103 8.31 5.94 5.05
C ILE A 103 7.98 5.28 6.39
N ASP A 104 7.25 5.99 7.25
CA ASP A 104 6.88 5.46 8.56
C ASP A 104 6.02 4.21 8.45
N SER A 105 5.07 4.21 7.52
CA SER A 105 4.23 3.04 7.27
C SER A 105 5.04 1.86 6.75
N PHE A 106 5.96 2.11 5.84
CA PHE A 106 6.83 1.06 5.33
C PHE A 106 7.68 0.45 6.45
N GLU A 107 8.27 1.28 7.29
CA GLU A 107 9.08 0.79 8.40
C GLU A 107 8.25 -0.05 9.38
N GLU A 108 7.02 0.36 9.66
CA GLU A 108 6.13 -0.41 10.51
C GLU A 108 5.80 -1.78 9.89
N LEU A 109 5.47 -1.80 8.60
CA LEU A 109 5.16 -3.05 7.91
C LEU A 109 6.37 -3.98 7.81
N ALA A 110 7.54 -3.41 7.55
CA ALA A 110 8.76 -4.18 7.32
C ALA A 110 9.34 -4.78 8.60
N ALA A 111 8.97 -4.26 9.78
CA ALA A 111 9.59 -4.63 11.04
C ALA A 111 9.54 -6.14 11.34
N ASP A 112 8.45 -6.81 10.96
CA ASP A 112 8.27 -8.24 11.23
C ASP A 112 7.96 -9.03 9.97
N ALA A 113 8.26 -8.49 8.79
CA ALA A 113 7.93 -9.12 7.53
C ALA A 113 9.07 -9.95 6.98
N ASP A 114 8.72 -11.04 6.29
CA ASP A 114 9.66 -11.81 5.49
C ASP A 114 9.72 -11.26 4.05
N LEU A 115 8.66 -10.59 3.62
CA LEU A 115 8.54 -10.01 2.28
C LEU A 115 7.56 -8.86 2.32
N VAL A 116 7.90 -7.77 1.69
CA VAL A 116 6.97 -6.65 1.50
C VAL A 116 6.70 -6.49 0.01
N ILE A 117 5.42 -6.48 -0.35
CA ILE A 117 4.98 -6.25 -1.73
C ILE A 117 4.43 -4.83 -1.79
N VAL A 118 5.03 -4.00 -2.64
CA VAL A 118 4.64 -2.61 -2.81
C VAL A 118 4.04 -2.45 -4.20
N GLU A 119 2.80 -1.96 -4.25
CA GLU A 119 2.11 -1.73 -5.52
C GLU A 119 2.14 -0.26 -5.87
N GLY A 120 2.60 0.05 -7.07
CA GLY A 120 2.56 1.39 -7.62
C GLY A 120 1.17 1.78 -8.09
N THR A 121 0.97 3.07 -8.25
CA THR A 121 -0.30 3.64 -8.71
C THR A 121 -0.34 3.70 -10.24
#